data_754b07e7d50a86fc0ab85a55abf4049f
#
_entry.id   754b07e7d50a86fc0ab85a55abf4049f
#
_cell.length_a   1.000
_cell.length_b   1.000
_cell.length_c   1.000
_cell.angle_alpha   90.00
_cell.angle_beta   90.00
_cell.angle_gamma   90.00
#
_symmetry.space_group_name_H-M   'P 1'
#
loop_
_entity.id
_entity.type
_entity.pdbx_description
1 polymer ?
#
loop_
_entity_poly.entity_id
_entity_poly.type
_entity_poly.pdbx_seq_one_letter_code
_entity_poly.pdbx_strand_id
1 'polypeptide(L)' 'MITRGPVDVITQLERLGALKAQGILTEEEFAAQKAKLLGV' A
#
# COMPACT_ATOMS: atom_id res chain seq x y z
N MET A 1 8.15 18.25 -8.86
CA MET A 1 8.08 17.41 -8.94
C MET A 1 7.07 16.34 -8.71
N ILE A 2 6.86 15.81 -7.72
CA ILE A 2 5.93 14.76 -7.61
C ILE A 2 4.55 15.22 -7.31
N THR A 3 3.60 14.69 -8.01
CA THR A 3 2.23 15.04 -7.80
C THR A 3 1.58 14.02 -6.94
N ARG A 4 0.93 14.46 -5.91
CA ARG A 4 0.21 13.53 -5.08
C ARG A 4 -1.21 13.54 -5.55
N GLY A 5 -1.67 12.46 -6.04
CA GLY A 5 -3.04 12.37 -6.49
C GLY A 5 -3.56 10.97 -6.26
N PRO A 6 -4.73 10.65 -6.83
CA PRO A 6 -5.29 9.31 -6.65
C PRO A 6 -4.35 8.21 -7.09
N VAL A 7 -3.52 8.51 -8.08
CA VAL A 7 -2.58 7.54 -8.60
C VAL A 7 -1.58 7.14 -7.52
N ASP A 8 -1.30 8.04 -6.60
CA ASP A 8 -0.34 7.76 -5.56
C ASP A 8 -0.81 6.60 -4.68
N VAL A 9 -2.09 6.52 -4.42
CA VAL A 9 -2.63 5.43 -3.62
C VAL A 9 -2.42 4.10 -4.32
N ILE A 10 -2.67 4.08 -5.62
CA ILE A 10 -2.49 2.85 -6.38
C ILE A 10 -1.04 2.41 -6.35
N THR A 11 -0.13 3.36 -6.50
CA THR A 11 1.29 3.04 -6.45
C THR A 11 1.68 2.46 -5.11
N GLN A 12 1.17 3.03 -4.03
CA GLN A 12 1.48 2.53 -2.70
C GLN A 12 0.91 1.13 -2.48
N LEU A 13 -0.28 0.89 -2.98
CA LEU A 13 -0.86 -0.44 -2.87
C LEU A 13 -0.03 -1.46 -3.62
N GLU A 14 0.48 -1.10 -4.78
CA GLU A 14 1.33 -2.00 -5.53
C GLU A 14 2.60 -2.32 -4.76
N ARG A 15 3.19 -1.31 -4.13
CA ARG A 15 4.39 -1.53 -3.35
C ARG A 15 4.13 -2.40 -2.15
N LEU A 16 3.01 -2.15 -1.48
CA LEU A 16 2.65 -2.98 -0.34
C LEU A 16 2.45 -4.43 -0.75
N GLY A 17 1.81 -4.63 -1.91
CA GLY A 17 1.63 -5.97 -2.40
C GLY A 17 2.94 -6.67 -2.68
N ALA A 18 3.90 -5.93 -3.23
CA ALA A 18 5.21 -6.49 -3.49
C ALA A 18 5.92 -6.86 -2.19
N LEU A 19 5.81 -6.01 -1.18
CA LEU A 19 6.43 -6.29 0.11
C LEU A 19 5.81 -7.52 0.75
N LYS A 20 4.50 -7.65 0.63
CA LYS A 20 3.83 -8.83 1.18
C LYS A 20 4.30 -10.08 0.44
N ALA A 21 4.41 -10.00 -0.86
CA ALA A 21 4.84 -11.14 -1.65
C ALA A 21 6.26 -11.56 -1.31
N GLN A 22 7.09 -10.61 -0.91
CA GLN A 22 8.46 -10.90 -0.52
C GLN A 22 8.57 -11.41 0.90
N GLY A 23 7.47 -11.41 1.64
CA GLY A 23 7.50 -11.87 3.01
C GLY A 23 7.91 -10.80 4.00
N ILE A 24 8.03 -9.56 3.55
CA ILE A 24 8.39 -8.46 4.45
C ILE A 24 7.20 -8.03 5.28
N LEU A 25 6.01 -8.07 4.69
CA LEU A 25 4.78 -7.71 5.39
C LEU A 25 3.92 -8.94 5.59
N THR A 26 3.30 -9.02 6.76
CA THR A 26 2.30 -10.05 6.99
C THR A 26 0.97 -9.61 6.39
N GLU A 27 0.04 -10.56 6.30
CA GLU A 27 -1.29 -10.22 5.80
C GLU A 27 -1.97 -9.18 6.66
N GLU A 28 -1.78 -9.29 7.97
CA GLU A 28 -2.39 -8.33 8.87
C GLU A 28 -1.82 -6.94 8.67
N GLU A 29 -0.51 -6.88 8.51
CA GLU A 29 0.12 -5.59 8.28
C GLU A 29 -0.28 -5.01 6.94
N PHE A 30 -0.37 -5.86 5.94
CA PHE A 30 -0.81 -5.40 4.62
C PHE A 30 -2.23 -4.84 4.68
N ALA A 31 -3.13 -5.54 5.37
CA ALA A 31 -4.51 -5.08 5.48
C ALA A 31 -4.58 -3.76 6.22
N ALA A 32 -3.79 -3.62 7.29
CA ALA A 32 -3.80 -2.38 8.06
C ALA A 32 -3.32 -1.21 7.22
N GLN A 33 -2.25 -1.40 6.46
CA GLN A 33 -1.73 -0.33 5.63
C GLN A 33 -2.70 -0.01 4.50
N LYS A 34 -3.31 -1.02 3.93
CA LYS A 34 -4.28 -0.79 2.87
C LYS A 34 -5.45 0.03 3.38
N ALA A 35 -5.93 -0.28 4.56
CA ALA A 35 -7.03 0.46 5.14
C ALA A 35 -6.66 1.94 5.34
N LYS A 36 -5.46 2.19 5.82
CA LYS A 36 -5.02 3.56 6.01
C LYS A 36 -4.96 4.31 4.69
N LEU A 37 -4.46 3.67 3.66
CA LEU A 37 -4.36 4.32 2.37
C LEU A 37 -5.73 4.63 1.79
N LEU A 38 -6.67 3.75 1.99
CA LEU A 38 -8.01 3.91 1.45
C LEU A 38 -8.91 4.74 2.36
N GLY A 39 -8.47 5.02 3.55
CA GLY A 39 -9.25 5.86 4.45
C GLY A 39 -10.42 5.16 5.09
N VAL A 40 -10.32 3.86 5.24
CA VAL A 40 -11.39 3.11 5.87
C VAL A 40 -10.93 2.49 7.17
#